data_43514e1eff655cd77102cb0182807a72
#
_entry.id   43514e1eff655cd77102cb0182807a72
#
_cell.length_a   1.000
_cell.length_b   1.000
_cell.length_c   1.000
_cell.angle_alpha   90.00
_cell.angle_beta   90.00
_cell.angle_gamma   90.00
#
_symmetry.space_group_name_H-M   'P 1'
#
loop_
_entity.id
_entity.type
_entity.pdbx_description
1 polymer ?
#
loop_
_entity_poly.entity_id
_entity_poly.type
_entity_poly.pdbx_seq_one_letter_code
_entity_poly.pdbx_strand_id
1 'polypeptide(L)'
;MTAVSGDQALAGERLLRMPSCLLKLTRVVLSHKPCALFILIFVLVSFAYIKLYWGIREDPTRSGPTYSLSAEISCAHYVPSPLSIAGGPSPSTGNVFFVETSEQTSPSYLFSCSVESAARSHPTSRVVVLMKGLAKGNASLPNHWAFSLLSCFPNVEIQPLDLTELFSGTPLAQWFLQPQRQQEPHFLHVLSDACRIVLMWKFGGIYLDTDFIVLKNLQNLTNALGIQGDNELNGAFLSFKAKHKFMELCMQDFVQNYNGWVWGHQGPELLTRVFKKWCSLETIESMSCKGVSALAREVVYPIPWQNWKELFEAVSASKLQELLKNTYAVHIWNKLSHGTKLEIPSQALLAQLYSQFCPATYAKMKQDSEGLSRHAV
;
A
#
# COMPACT_ATOMS: atom_id res chain seq x y z
N MET A 1 -5.27 69.66 26.11
CA MET A 1 -4.90 70.66 25.11
C MET A 1 -5.00 70.05 23.74
N THR A 2 -6.00 70.52 23.04
CA THR A 2 -6.19 70.86 21.60
C THR A 2 -6.07 69.64 20.66
N ALA A 3 -7.19 69.10 20.15
CA ALA A 3 -8.16 69.64 19.17
C ALA A 3 -7.58 69.62 17.73
N VAL A 4 -8.24 68.98 16.86
CA VAL A 4 -9.16 69.40 15.79
C VAL A 4 -8.86 68.65 14.47
N SER A 5 -9.91 68.05 13.99
CA SER A 5 -10.63 67.99 12.71
C SER A 5 -9.84 67.32 11.54
N GLY A 6 -10.41 66.56 10.69
CA GLY A 6 -11.70 66.46 10.04
C GLY A 6 -11.40 66.10 8.60
N ASP A 7 -12.02 65.16 8.04
CA ASP A 7 -12.81 65.32 6.83
C ASP A 7 -13.39 64.02 6.31
N GLN A 8 -14.61 64.07 5.93
CA GLN A 8 -15.46 63.05 5.28
C GLN A 8 -15.07 62.91 3.81
N ALA A 9 -15.07 61.72 3.30
CA ALA A 9 -15.34 61.49 1.89
C ALA A 9 -15.97 60.10 1.66
N LEU A 10 -17.24 60.11 1.40
CA LEU A 10 -18.07 59.31 0.52
C LEU A 10 -17.32 58.23 -0.29
N ALA A 11 -17.68 56.95 -0.05
CA ALA A 11 -17.53 55.92 -1.00
C ALA A 11 -18.86 55.15 -1.12
N GLY A 12 -19.44 55.24 -2.30
CA GLY A 12 -20.79 54.82 -2.65
C GLY A 12 -21.03 53.29 -2.56
N GLU A 13 -22.19 52.96 -2.13
CA GLU A 13 -22.83 51.67 -2.28
C GLU A 13 -22.96 51.30 -3.76
N ARG A 14 -22.25 50.26 -4.17
CA ARG A 14 -22.63 49.54 -5.40
C ARG A 14 -23.56 48.38 -4.99
N LEU A 15 -24.83 48.63 -5.06
CA LEU A 15 -25.85 47.60 -5.12
C LEU A 15 -25.64 46.76 -6.40
N LEU A 16 -25.19 45.55 -6.23
CA LEU A 16 -25.22 44.52 -7.27
C LEU A 16 -26.68 44.16 -7.56
N ARG A 17 -27.20 44.63 -8.69
CA ARG A 17 -28.47 44.21 -9.25
C ARG A 17 -28.43 42.72 -9.60
N MET A 18 -29.12 41.89 -8.83
CA MET A 18 -29.39 40.51 -9.23
C MET A 18 -30.30 40.49 -10.48
N PRO A 19 -30.04 39.57 -11.43
CA PRO A 19 -30.84 39.45 -12.64
C PRO A 19 -32.30 39.12 -12.28
N SER A 20 -33.21 39.79 -12.94
CA SER A 20 -34.68 39.69 -12.74
C SER A 20 -35.30 38.28 -12.91
N CYS A 21 -34.52 37.34 -13.41
CA CYS A 21 -34.91 35.95 -13.58
C CYS A 21 -34.95 35.16 -12.24
N LEU A 22 -34.06 35.45 -11.27
CA LEU A 22 -34.04 34.77 -9.97
C LEU A 22 -35.22 35.18 -9.07
N LEU A 23 -35.68 36.43 -9.17
CA LEU A 23 -36.85 36.93 -8.41
C LEU A 23 -38.17 36.33 -8.89
N LYS A 24 -38.27 35.88 -10.15
CA LYS A 24 -39.48 35.19 -10.65
C LYS A 24 -39.55 33.73 -10.22
N LEU A 25 -38.40 33.04 -10.09
CA LEU A 25 -38.36 31.64 -9.57
C LEU A 25 -38.74 31.56 -8.09
N THR A 26 -38.31 32.54 -7.26
CA THR A 26 -38.62 32.53 -5.84
C THR A 26 -40.11 32.83 -5.57
N ARG A 27 -40.81 33.58 -6.44
CA ARG A 27 -42.28 33.84 -6.30
C ARG A 27 -43.13 32.63 -6.71
N VAL A 28 -42.70 31.80 -7.64
CA VAL A 28 -43.43 30.60 -8.08
C VAL A 28 -43.33 29.46 -7.06
N VAL A 29 -42.18 29.36 -6.35
CA VAL A 29 -41.95 28.31 -5.33
C VAL A 29 -42.74 28.59 -4.04
N LEU A 30 -43.06 29.87 -3.72
CA LEU A 30 -43.80 30.24 -2.51
C LEU A 30 -45.32 30.14 -2.67
N SER A 31 -45.84 29.90 -3.89
CA SER A 31 -47.30 29.84 -4.14
C SER A 31 -47.91 28.44 -4.22
N HIS A 32 -47.11 27.38 -4.25
CA HIS A 32 -47.61 26.00 -4.32
C HIS A 32 -47.04 25.11 -3.22
N LYS A 33 -47.91 24.89 -2.21
CA LYS A 33 -47.98 23.78 -1.22
C LYS A 33 -46.66 23.19 -0.68
N PRO A 34 -46.56 22.92 0.61
CA PRO A 34 -45.36 22.38 1.29
C PRO A 34 -44.77 21.11 0.67
N CYS A 35 -45.56 20.36 -0.12
CA CYS A 35 -45.10 19.16 -0.82
C CYS A 35 -43.99 19.42 -1.87
N ALA A 36 -43.99 20.54 -2.58
CA ALA A 36 -42.97 20.81 -3.62
C ALA A 36 -41.62 21.11 -3.01
N LEU A 37 -41.58 21.78 -1.85
CA LEU A 37 -40.34 22.05 -1.11
C LEU A 37 -39.75 20.75 -0.52
N PHE A 38 -40.58 19.87 0.00
CA PHE A 38 -40.18 18.55 0.51
C PHE A 38 -39.62 17.65 -0.61
N ILE A 39 -40.27 17.66 -1.78
CA ILE A 39 -39.77 16.90 -2.94
C ILE A 39 -38.39 17.44 -3.41
N LEU A 40 -38.22 18.75 -3.45
CA LEU A 40 -36.97 19.38 -3.85
C LEU A 40 -35.82 19.06 -2.85
N ILE A 41 -36.09 19.15 -1.55
CA ILE A 41 -35.15 18.81 -0.49
C ILE A 41 -34.84 17.31 -0.55
N PHE A 42 -35.82 16.44 -0.74
CA PHE A 42 -35.63 15.01 -0.87
C PHE A 42 -34.75 14.64 -2.09
N VAL A 43 -34.98 15.29 -3.24
CA VAL A 43 -34.18 15.10 -4.46
C VAL A 43 -32.76 15.59 -4.24
N LEU A 44 -32.54 16.75 -3.62
CA LEU A 44 -31.22 17.30 -3.32
C LEU A 44 -30.46 16.43 -2.32
N VAL A 45 -31.11 15.95 -1.27
CA VAL A 45 -30.54 15.04 -0.27
C VAL A 45 -30.24 13.68 -0.91
N SER A 46 -31.12 13.18 -1.78
CA SER A 46 -30.89 11.92 -2.52
C SER A 46 -29.75 12.06 -3.51
N PHE A 47 -29.63 13.20 -4.21
CA PHE A 47 -28.48 13.47 -5.09
C PHE A 47 -27.18 13.63 -4.31
N ALA A 48 -27.19 14.30 -3.16
CA ALA A 48 -26.05 14.40 -2.28
C ALA A 48 -25.65 13.03 -1.71
N TYR A 49 -26.65 12.23 -1.33
CA TYR A 49 -26.44 10.86 -0.84
C TYR A 49 -25.89 9.95 -1.95
N ILE A 50 -26.44 10.04 -3.17
CA ILE A 50 -25.93 9.30 -4.34
C ILE A 50 -24.51 9.75 -4.67
N LYS A 51 -24.19 11.04 -4.68
CA LYS A 51 -22.82 11.52 -4.88
C LYS A 51 -21.87 11.07 -3.76
N LEU A 52 -22.30 11.12 -2.50
CA LEU A 52 -21.52 10.56 -1.39
C LEU A 52 -21.35 9.04 -1.52
N TYR A 53 -22.42 8.32 -1.86
CA TYR A 53 -22.40 6.86 -1.93
C TYR A 53 -21.66 6.34 -3.17
N TRP A 54 -21.71 7.05 -4.31
CA TRP A 54 -20.98 6.71 -5.53
C TRP A 54 -19.58 7.34 -5.57
N GLY A 55 -19.36 8.50 -4.94
CA GLY A 55 -18.03 9.11 -4.80
C GLY A 55 -17.11 8.37 -3.82
N ILE A 56 -17.66 7.56 -2.91
CA ILE A 56 -16.89 6.71 -1.98
C ILE A 56 -16.39 5.42 -2.67
N ARG A 57 -16.77 5.17 -3.93
CA ARG A 57 -16.42 3.97 -4.69
C ARG A 57 -15.37 4.20 -5.77
N GLU A 58 -14.54 5.22 -5.65
CA GLU A 58 -13.33 5.29 -6.45
C GLU A 58 -12.32 4.32 -5.86
N ASP A 59 -12.24 3.16 -6.51
CA ASP A 59 -11.19 2.17 -6.34
C ASP A 59 -9.84 2.87 -6.59
N PRO A 60 -8.88 2.94 -5.61
CA PRO A 60 -7.54 3.46 -5.89
C PRO A 60 -6.83 2.62 -6.94
N THR A 61 -7.44 1.51 -7.35
CA THR A 61 -7.03 0.69 -8.48
C THR A 61 -7.63 1.19 -9.82
N ARG A 62 -8.52 2.20 -9.81
CA ARG A 62 -9.00 2.82 -11.03
C ARG A 62 -7.95 3.80 -11.51
N SER A 63 -7.42 3.59 -12.67
CA SER A 63 -6.39 4.37 -13.37
C SER A 63 -6.36 5.85 -12.95
N GLY A 64 -5.61 6.14 -11.87
CA GLY A 64 -5.10 7.47 -11.61
C GLY A 64 -4.18 7.89 -12.75
N PRO A 65 -3.75 9.15 -12.81
CA PRO A 65 -2.83 9.59 -13.85
C PRO A 65 -1.61 8.67 -13.83
N THR A 66 -1.45 7.89 -14.89
CA THR A 66 -0.24 7.10 -15.12
C THR A 66 0.90 8.08 -15.33
N TYR A 67 1.85 8.07 -14.41
CA TYR A 67 3.04 8.89 -14.56
C TYR A 67 3.83 8.45 -15.79
N SER A 68 4.09 9.36 -16.74
CA SER A 68 4.98 9.08 -17.86
C SER A 68 6.42 9.31 -17.46
N LEU A 69 7.30 8.39 -17.82
CA LEU A 69 8.74 8.50 -17.57
C LEU A 69 9.44 9.28 -18.68
N SER A 70 10.34 10.19 -18.27
CA SER A 70 11.46 10.63 -19.10
C SER A 70 12.64 9.72 -18.78
N ALA A 71 12.88 8.62 -19.52
CA ALA A 71 13.91 7.69 -19.12
C ALA A 71 14.55 6.89 -20.23
N GLU A 72 15.85 6.65 -20.03
CA GLU A 72 16.78 5.96 -20.89
C GLU A 72 16.92 4.44 -20.60
N ILE A 73 15.96 3.80 -19.92
CA ILE A 73 15.99 2.34 -19.76
C ILE A 73 15.22 1.68 -20.88
N SER A 74 15.92 0.93 -21.73
CA SER A 74 15.27 0.09 -22.73
C SER A 74 14.64 -1.14 -22.05
N CYS A 75 13.31 -1.15 -21.99
CA CYS A 75 12.55 -2.26 -21.39
C CYS A 75 12.81 -3.62 -22.08
N ALA A 76 13.26 -3.62 -23.34
CA ALA A 76 13.53 -4.83 -24.11
C ALA A 76 14.54 -5.78 -23.46
N HIS A 77 15.44 -5.26 -22.60
CA HIS A 77 16.46 -6.08 -21.91
C HIS A 77 15.98 -6.69 -20.60
N TYR A 78 14.87 -6.22 -20.03
CA TYR A 78 14.46 -6.54 -18.65
C TYR A 78 13.17 -7.36 -18.55
N VAL A 79 12.29 -7.25 -19.53
CA VAL A 79 11.01 -7.95 -19.53
C VAL A 79 11.09 -9.15 -20.48
N PRO A 80 10.79 -10.39 -20.05
CA PRO A 80 10.62 -11.50 -20.97
C PRO A 80 9.62 -11.10 -22.03
N SER A 81 9.90 -11.45 -23.31
CA SER A 81 8.91 -11.27 -24.38
C SER A 81 7.54 -11.70 -23.91
N PRO A 82 6.49 -10.93 -24.15
CA PRO A 82 5.16 -11.30 -23.74
C PRO A 82 4.82 -12.61 -24.44
N LEU A 83 4.89 -13.72 -23.72
CA LEU A 83 4.11 -14.89 -24.06
C LEU A 83 2.69 -14.37 -24.11
N SER A 84 2.14 -14.30 -25.31
CA SER A 84 0.86 -13.74 -25.70
C SER A 84 -0.19 -13.86 -24.58
N ILE A 85 -0.26 -12.85 -23.73
CA ILE A 85 -1.38 -12.68 -22.82
C ILE A 85 -2.47 -12.00 -23.66
N ALA A 86 -3.14 -12.81 -24.46
CA ALA A 86 -4.41 -12.43 -25.07
C ALA A 86 -5.48 -12.40 -23.97
N GLY A 87 -5.53 -11.29 -23.23
CA GLY A 87 -6.50 -11.04 -22.19
C GLY A 87 -5.94 -10.00 -21.22
N GLY A 88 -6.53 -8.82 -21.20
CA GLY A 88 -6.27 -7.83 -20.14
C GLY A 88 -6.53 -8.43 -18.75
N PRO A 89 -6.14 -7.77 -17.66
CA PRO A 89 -6.32 -8.26 -16.29
C PRO A 89 -7.78 -8.66 -16.08
N SER A 90 -7.99 -9.92 -15.74
CA SER A 90 -9.33 -10.42 -15.45
C SER A 90 -9.86 -9.73 -14.19
N PRO A 91 -11.12 -9.23 -14.18
CA PRO A 91 -11.72 -8.63 -12.99
C PRO A 91 -11.77 -9.54 -11.76
N SER A 92 -11.48 -10.83 -11.92
CA SER A 92 -11.50 -11.85 -10.88
C SER A 92 -10.16 -12.05 -10.15
N THR A 93 -9.05 -11.48 -10.67
CA THR A 93 -7.74 -11.60 -10.03
C THR A 93 -7.51 -10.42 -9.07
N GLY A 94 -7.33 -10.72 -7.79
CA GLY A 94 -7.07 -9.69 -6.76
C GLY A 94 -5.79 -8.91 -7.03
N ASN A 95 -5.75 -7.64 -6.62
CA ASN A 95 -4.57 -6.79 -6.72
C ASN A 95 -3.50 -7.20 -5.70
N VAL A 96 -2.23 -6.90 -6.01
CA VAL A 96 -1.12 -6.97 -5.06
C VAL A 96 -0.73 -5.54 -4.67
N PHE A 97 -0.72 -5.23 -3.39
CA PHE A 97 -0.43 -3.89 -2.86
C PHE A 97 0.89 -3.85 -2.13
N PHE A 98 1.66 -2.80 -2.41
CA PHE A 98 2.81 -2.34 -1.64
C PHE A 98 2.56 -0.92 -1.13
N VAL A 99 3.04 -0.60 0.07
CA VAL A 99 2.90 0.74 0.64
C VAL A 99 4.24 1.24 1.15
N GLU A 100 4.58 2.48 0.76
CA GLU A 100 5.69 3.23 1.33
C GLU A 100 5.13 4.45 2.07
N THR A 101 5.25 4.46 3.40
CA THR A 101 4.69 5.50 4.28
C THR A 101 5.66 6.64 4.59
N SER A 102 6.93 6.51 4.22
CA SER A 102 7.91 7.59 4.33
C SER A 102 7.84 8.55 3.14
N GLU A 103 8.54 9.67 3.23
CA GLU A 103 8.64 10.66 2.12
C GLU A 103 9.70 10.28 1.08
N GLN A 104 10.26 9.07 1.12
CA GLN A 104 11.31 8.68 0.19
C GLN A 104 10.77 8.55 -1.25
N THR A 105 11.59 9.01 -2.19
CA THR A 105 11.33 8.94 -3.64
C THR A 105 12.46 8.22 -4.39
N SER A 106 13.30 7.49 -3.68
CA SER A 106 14.42 6.72 -4.21
C SER A 106 14.36 5.28 -3.72
N PRO A 107 13.54 4.42 -4.35
CA PRO A 107 13.41 3.02 -3.95
C PRO A 107 14.74 2.26 -3.97
N SER A 108 14.98 1.44 -2.95
CA SER A 108 16.15 0.59 -2.86
C SER A 108 16.11 -0.58 -3.86
N TYR A 109 17.23 -1.32 -3.97
CA TYR A 109 17.23 -2.58 -4.73
C TYR A 109 16.25 -3.59 -4.16
N LEU A 110 16.13 -3.69 -2.83
CA LEU A 110 15.20 -4.61 -2.19
C LEU A 110 13.75 -4.26 -2.51
N PHE A 111 13.38 -2.98 -2.38
CA PHE A 111 12.08 -2.49 -2.80
C PHE A 111 11.78 -2.85 -4.27
N SER A 112 12.74 -2.57 -5.17
CA SER A 112 12.56 -2.85 -6.60
C SER A 112 12.40 -4.35 -6.88
N CYS A 113 13.19 -5.19 -6.21
CA CYS A 113 13.08 -6.64 -6.30
C CYS A 113 11.74 -7.15 -5.75
N SER A 114 11.23 -6.58 -4.65
CA SER A 114 9.93 -6.96 -4.08
C SER A 114 8.80 -6.74 -5.10
N VAL A 115 8.79 -5.57 -5.73
CA VAL A 115 7.78 -5.25 -6.75
C VAL A 115 7.99 -6.06 -8.02
N GLU A 116 9.23 -6.21 -8.52
CA GLU A 116 9.57 -7.01 -9.70
C GLU A 116 9.15 -8.47 -9.52
N SER A 117 9.51 -9.09 -8.39
CA SER A 117 9.18 -10.51 -8.13
C SER A 117 7.68 -10.73 -8.02
N ALA A 118 6.93 -9.79 -7.43
CA ALA A 118 5.48 -9.82 -7.38
C ALA A 118 4.87 -9.66 -8.78
N ALA A 119 5.35 -8.73 -9.60
CA ALA A 119 4.87 -8.52 -10.95
C ALA A 119 5.07 -9.75 -11.84
N ARG A 120 6.23 -10.41 -11.73
CA ARG A 120 6.54 -11.65 -12.48
C ARG A 120 5.69 -12.84 -12.05
N SER A 121 5.43 -12.99 -10.76
CA SER A 121 4.66 -14.11 -10.21
C SER A 121 3.14 -13.93 -10.35
N HIS A 122 2.67 -12.70 -10.62
CA HIS A 122 1.25 -12.36 -10.77
C HIS A 122 0.96 -11.64 -12.10
N PRO A 123 1.26 -12.22 -13.25
CA PRO A 123 1.19 -11.51 -14.54
C PRO A 123 -0.22 -11.06 -14.93
N THR A 124 -1.26 -11.63 -14.34
CA THR A 124 -2.67 -11.28 -14.57
C THR A 124 -3.25 -10.36 -13.50
N SER A 125 -2.51 -10.07 -12.43
CA SER A 125 -2.93 -9.13 -11.38
C SER A 125 -2.26 -7.78 -11.57
N ARG A 126 -2.93 -6.72 -11.12
CA ARG A 126 -2.30 -5.42 -10.97
C ARG A 126 -1.44 -5.41 -9.72
N VAL A 127 -0.22 -4.92 -9.83
CA VAL A 127 0.71 -4.68 -8.71
C VAL A 127 0.74 -3.18 -8.47
N VAL A 128 0.10 -2.77 -7.38
CA VAL A 128 -0.12 -1.35 -7.05
C VAL A 128 0.85 -0.93 -5.95
N VAL A 129 1.68 0.05 -6.26
CA VAL A 129 2.67 0.62 -5.33
C VAL A 129 2.19 2.00 -4.90
N LEU A 130 1.81 2.15 -3.65
CA LEU A 130 1.31 3.38 -3.06
C LEU A 130 2.43 4.06 -2.27
N MET A 131 2.85 5.27 -2.67
CA MET A 131 3.98 5.97 -2.07
C MET A 131 3.58 7.36 -1.57
N LYS A 132 3.80 7.65 -0.29
CA LYS A 132 3.49 8.94 0.33
C LYS A 132 4.36 10.08 -0.22
N GLY A 133 5.63 9.79 -0.55
CA GLY A 133 6.55 10.80 -1.08
C GLY A 133 6.23 11.30 -2.49
N LEU A 134 5.24 10.71 -3.19
CA LEU A 134 4.80 11.16 -4.51
C LEU A 134 3.75 12.26 -4.39
N ALA A 135 3.95 13.35 -5.15
CA ALA A 135 3.01 14.46 -5.18
C ALA A 135 1.74 14.12 -5.96
N LYS A 136 0.58 14.46 -5.40
CA LYS A 136 -0.70 14.36 -6.10
C LYS A 136 -0.73 15.31 -7.30
N GLY A 137 -1.27 14.84 -8.40
CA GLY A 137 -1.46 15.67 -9.62
C GLY A 137 -0.18 15.90 -10.43
N ASN A 138 0.95 15.36 -10.02
CA ASN A 138 2.17 15.41 -10.84
C ASN A 138 2.15 14.26 -11.86
N ALA A 139 2.30 14.57 -13.14
CA ALA A 139 2.21 13.59 -14.22
C ALA A 139 3.49 12.76 -14.43
N SER A 140 4.57 13.06 -13.70
CA SER A 140 5.86 12.39 -13.87
C SER A 140 6.38 11.79 -12.57
N LEU A 141 6.87 10.56 -12.65
CA LEU A 141 7.61 9.92 -11.54
C LEU A 141 8.97 10.63 -11.36
N PRO A 142 9.52 10.64 -10.13
CA PRO A 142 10.87 11.13 -9.90
C PRO A 142 11.90 10.43 -10.79
N ASN A 143 12.94 11.16 -11.19
CA ASN A 143 14.01 10.58 -12.01
C ASN A 143 14.88 9.66 -11.15
N HIS A 144 14.54 8.38 -11.13
CA HIS A 144 15.26 7.34 -10.41
C HIS A 144 15.19 6.01 -11.18
N TRP A 145 16.31 5.29 -11.25
CA TRP A 145 16.42 4.03 -12.00
C TRP A 145 15.33 3.00 -11.65
N ALA A 146 14.94 2.91 -10.38
CA ALA A 146 13.93 1.96 -9.92
C ALA A 146 12.56 2.21 -10.56
N PHE A 147 12.14 3.47 -10.67
CA PHE A 147 10.88 3.81 -11.35
C PHE A 147 10.93 3.47 -12.84
N SER A 148 12.08 3.78 -13.49
CA SER A 148 12.29 3.42 -14.90
C SER A 148 12.19 1.90 -15.11
N LEU A 149 12.84 1.11 -14.26
CA LEU A 149 12.82 -0.34 -14.32
C LEU A 149 11.41 -0.90 -14.06
N LEU A 150 10.75 -0.45 -13.00
CA LEU A 150 9.43 -0.95 -12.60
C LEU A 150 8.35 -0.58 -13.61
N SER A 151 8.45 0.55 -14.28
CA SER A 151 7.53 0.96 -15.34
C SER A 151 7.62 0.09 -16.60
N CYS A 152 8.66 -0.74 -16.74
CA CYS A 152 8.73 -1.73 -17.81
C CYS A 152 7.76 -2.92 -17.61
N PHE A 153 7.21 -3.10 -16.42
CA PHE A 153 6.24 -4.15 -16.15
C PHE A 153 4.82 -3.63 -16.38
N PRO A 154 4.08 -4.15 -17.37
CA PRO A 154 2.78 -3.60 -17.77
C PRO A 154 1.69 -3.75 -16.71
N ASN A 155 1.91 -4.60 -15.72
CA ASN A 155 1.01 -4.83 -14.61
C ASN A 155 1.41 -4.08 -13.31
N VAL A 156 2.47 -3.24 -13.35
CA VAL A 156 2.89 -2.41 -12.22
C VAL A 156 2.33 -1.00 -12.36
N GLU A 157 1.69 -0.52 -11.31
CA GLU A 157 1.16 0.83 -11.20
C GLU A 157 1.73 1.51 -9.96
N ILE A 158 2.39 2.66 -10.14
CA ILE A 158 2.99 3.43 -9.04
C ILE A 158 2.15 4.70 -8.86
N GLN A 159 1.61 4.90 -7.66
CA GLN A 159 0.64 5.95 -7.37
C GLN A 159 0.98 6.69 -6.06
N PRO A 160 0.57 7.97 -5.91
CA PRO A 160 0.66 8.66 -4.63
C PRO A 160 -0.25 8.01 -3.59
N LEU A 161 0.23 7.87 -2.37
CA LEU A 161 -0.56 7.42 -1.22
C LEU A 161 -1.32 8.60 -0.61
N ASP A 162 -2.63 8.61 -0.80
CA ASP A 162 -3.52 9.54 -0.11
C ASP A 162 -4.03 8.93 1.20
N LEU A 163 -3.39 9.27 2.31
CA LEU A 163 -3.77 8.75 3.62
C LEU A 163 -5.14 9.24 4.08
N THR A 164 -5.53 10.47 3.73
CA THR A 164 -6.84 11.02 4.09
C THR A 164 -7.95 10.25 3.39
N GLU A 165 -7.79 9.99 2.11
CA GLU A 165 -8.72 9.20 1.31
C GLU A 165 -8.72 7.73 1.75
N LEU A 166 -7.51 7.16 1.99
CA LEU A 166 -7.38 5.77 2.44
C LEU A 166 -8.13 5.53 3.75
N PHE A 167 -7.97 6.40 4.74
CA PHE A 167 -8.61 6.23 6.05
C PHE A 167 -10.06 6.71 6.10
N SER A 168 -10.52 7.50 5.13
CA SER A 168 -11.91 8.00 5.08
C SER A 168 -12.91 6.86 5.16
N GLY A 169 -13.97 7.04 5.96
CA GLY A 169 -15.02 6.04 6.16
C GLY A 169 -14.59 4.80 6.94
N THR A 170 -13.48 4.85 7.67
CA THR A 170 -12.99 3.77 8.54
C THR A 170 -12.85 4.25 9.99
N PRO A 171 -12.78 3.33 10.97
CA PRO A 171 -12.49 3.68 12.36
C PRO A 171 -11.14 4.42 12.53
N LEU A 172 -10.19 4.23 11.61
CA LEU A 172 -8.87 4.83 11.69
C LEU A 172 -8.83 6.30 11.24
N ALA A 173 -9.89 6.83 10.63
CA ALA A 173 -9.94 8.23 10.18
C ALA A 173 -9.68 9.22 11.33
N GLN A 174 -10.35 9.03 12.47
CA GLN A 174 -10.16 9.89 13.64
C GLN A 174 -8.80 9.69 14.32
N TRP A 175 -8.27 8.47 14.33
CA TRP A 175 -6.92 8.19 14.81
C TRP A 175 -5.87 8.93 14.00
N PHE A 176 -5.98 8.89 12.67
CA PHE A 176 -5.01 9.53 11.76
C PHE A 176 -4.99 11.06 11.89
N LEU A 177 -6.14 11.68 12.18
CA LEU A 177 -6.25 13.14 12.33
C LEU A 177 -5.64 13.69 13.63
N GLN A 178 -5.12 12.85 14.54
CA GLN A 178 -4.51 13.28 15.80
C GLN A 178 -3.04 13.68 15.61
N PRO A 179 -2.67 14.99 15.68
CA PRO A 179 -1.31 15.46 15.36
C PRO A 179 -0.22 14.87 16.28
N GLN A 180 -0.55 14.56 17.54
CA GLN A 180 0.38 13.98 18.51
C GLN A 180 0.91 12.60 18.09
N ARG A 181 0.21 11.88 17.21
CA ARG A 181 0.63 10.55 16.73
C ARG A 181 1.96 10.61 15.96
N GLN A 182 2.19 11.72 15.24
CA GLN A 182 3.43 11.90 14.46
C GLN A 182 4.68 12.00 15.32
N GLN A 183 4.53 12.28 16.62
CA GLN A 183 5.64 12.37 17.58
C GLN A 183 5.99 11.01 18.21
N GLU A 184 5.20 9.98 17.97
CA GLU A 184 5.45 8.65 18.51
C GLU A 184 6.65 7.98 17.82
N PRO A 185 7.52 7.27 18.57
CA PRO A 185 8.80 6.77 18.04
C PRO A 185 8.64 5.75 16.91
N HIS A 186 7.48 5.10 16.83
CA HIS A 186 7.20 4.07 15.85
C HIS A 186 6.15 4.48 14.82
N PHE A 187 5.83 5.78 14.71
CA PHE A 187 4.73 6.28 13.90
C PHE A 187 4.72 5.76 12.45
N LEU A 188 5.87 5.78 11.74
CA LEU A 188 5.93 5.30 10.35
C LEU A 188 5.58 3.82 10.21
N HIS A 189 6.00 2.99 11.17
CA HIS A 189 5.66 1.57 11.19
C HIS A 189 4.19 1.34 11.51
N VAL A 190 3.68 2.05 12.53
CA VAL A 190 2.26 2.04 12.91
C VAL A 190 1.37 2.54 11.78
N LEU A 191 1.83 3.54 11.01
CA LEU A 191 1.13 4.04 9.83
C LEU A 191 1.08 2.97 8.72
N SER A 192 2.16 2.22 8.52
CA SER A 192 2.19 1.09 7.59
C SER A 192 1.22 -0.02 8.04
N ASP A 193 1.20 -0.35 9.33
CA ASP A 193 0.25 -1.32 9.91
C ASP A 193 -1.22 -0.87 9.71
N ALA A 194 -1.50 0.41 9.90
CA ALA A 194 -2.82 0.99 9.63
C ALA A 194 -3.20 0.87 8.15
N CYS A 195 -2.28 1.23 7.24
CA CYS A 195 -2.52 1.20 5.79
C CYS A 195 -2.85 -0.22 5.31
N ARG A 196 -2.06 -1.23 5.71
CA ARG A 196 -2.26 -2.62 5.25
C ARG A 196 -3.61 -3.19 5.67
N ILE A 197 -4.03 -2.91 6.91
CA ILE A 197 -5.33 -3.37 7.43
C ILE A 197 -6.48 -2.70 6.65
N VAL A 198 -6.40 -1.39 6.42
CA VAL A 198 -7.44 -0.65 5.70
C VAL A 198 -7.49 -1.03 4.23
N LEU A 199 -6.33 -1.20 3.56
CA LEU A 199 -6.28 -1.67 2.17
C LEU A 199 -6.95 -3.02 2.03
N MET A 200 -6.62 -3.99 2.89
CA MET A 200 -7.23 -5.31 2.85
C MET A 200 -8.73 -5.27 3.14
N TRP A 201 -9.18 -4.39 4.04
CA TRP A 201 -10.60 -4.24 4.28
C TRP A 201 -11.33 -3.53 3.13
N LYS A 202 -10.77 -2.45 2.58
CA LYS A 202 -11.43 -1.67 1.52
C LYS A 202 -11.48 -2.43 0.20
N PHE A 203 -10.34 -2.95 -0.23
CA PHE A 203 -10.13 -3.44 -1.59
C PHE A 203 -9.95 -4.97 -1.68
N GLY A 204 -9.50 -5.58 -0.59
CA GLY A 204 -9.09 -6.99 -0.62
C GLY A 204 -7.82 -7.18 -1.45
N GLY A 205 -7.55 -8.43 -1.83
CA GLY A 205 -6.35 -8.79 -2.57
C GLY A 205 -5.21 -9.23 -1.65
N ILE A 206 -3.99 -8.92 -2.03
CA ILE A 206 -2.76 -9.30 -1.33
C ILE A 206 -2.01 -8.03 -0.95
N TYR A 207 -1.56 -7.91 0.29
CA TYR A 207 -0.61 -6.91 0.75
C TYR A 207 0.73 -7.55 1.04
N LEU A 208 1.79 -6.89 0.62
CA LEU A 208 3.18 -7.26 0.92
C LEU A 208 3.96 -6.04 1.40
N ASP A 209 4.81 -6.22 2.40
CA ASP A 209 5.85 -5.24 2.73
C ASP A 209 6.89 -5.17 1.60
N THR A 210 7.55 -4.03 1.46
CA THR A 210 8.52 -3.74 0.38
C THR A 210 9.85 -4.49 0.52
N ASP A 211 9.91 -5.47 1.38
CA ASP A 211 11.06 -6.35 1.63
C ASP A 211 10.71 -7.85 1.54
N PHE A 212 9.71 -8.19 0.73
CA PHE A 212 9.42 -9.55 0.31
C PHE A 212 10.03 -9.86 -1.07
N ILE A 213 10.59 -11.06 -1.23
CA ILE A 213 10.86 -11.63 -2.56
C ILE A 213 9.82 -12.72 -2.81
N VAL A 214 9.00 -12.51 -3.83
CA VAL A 214 7.89 -13.42 -4.17
C VAL A 214 8.40 -14.51 -5.12
N LEU A 215 8.17 -15.77 -4.75
CA LEU A 215 8.68 -16.95 -5.47
C LEU A 215 7.60 -17.63 -6.30
N LYS A 216 6.35 -17.60 -5.82
CA LYS A 216 5.20 -18.27 -6.43
C LYS A 216 3.98 -17.36 -6.37
N ASN A 217 2.99 -17.64 -7.22
CA ASN A 217 1.71 -16.94 -7.20
C ASN A 217 0.99 -17.14 -5.86
N LEU A 218 0.60 -16.05 -5.22
CA LEU A 218 0.01 -16.01 -3.88
C LEU A 218 -1.53 -16.02 -3.87
N GLN A 219 -2.17 -15.99 -5.05
CA GLN A 219 -3.63 -15.82 -5.16
C GLN A 219 -4.44 -16.96 -4.52
N ASN A 220 -3.86 -18.14 -4.40
CA ASN A 220 -4.51 -19.27 -3.74
C ASN A 220 -4.51 -19.18 -2.20
N LEU A 221 -3.73 -18.25 -1.64
CA LEU A 221 -3.64 -18.02 -0.20
C LEU A 221 -4.70 -16.99 0.25
N THR A 222 -5.97 -17.30 0.10
CA THR A 222 -7.08 -16.36 0.38
C THR A 222 -7.48 -16.37 1.85
N ASN A 223 -7.77 -15.18 2.41
CA ASN A 223 -8.07 -14.93 3.82
C ASN A 223 -7.00 -15.55 4.73
N ALA A 224 -5.77 -15.18 4.48
CA ALA A 224 -4.60 -15.76 5.13
C ALA A 224 -3.61 -14.71 5.59
N LEU A 225 -2.86 -15.06 6.65
CA LEU A 225 -1.71 -14.34 7.17
C LEU A 225 -0.69 -15.36 7.70
N GLY A 226 0.57 -14.97 7.83
CA GLY A 226 1.65 -15.91 8.16
C GLY A 226 2.04 -15.89 9.63
N ILE A 227 2.46 -17.02 10.16
CA ILE A 227 3.12 -17.16 11.46
C ILE A 227 4.59 -16.77 11.29
N GLN A 228 5.06 -15.76 12.04
CA GLN A 228 6.48 -15.34 12.01
C GLN A 228 7.35 -16.03 13.07
N GLY A 229 6.75 -16.41 14.17
CA GLY A 229 7.44 -17.00 15.32
C GLY A 229 6.50 -17.80 16.19
N ASP A 230 6.99 -18.29 17.31
CA ASP A 230 6.18 -19.05 18.23
C ASP A 230 4.99 -18.22 18.72
N ASN A 231 3.78 -18.71 18.41
CA ASN A 231 2.53 -18.10 18.83
C ASN A 231 2.32 -16.64 18.35
N GLU A 232 2.97 -16.22 17.26
CA GLU A 232 2.94 -14.85 16.76
C GLU A 232 2.71 -14.78 15.24
N LEU A 233 1.73 -13.94 14.84
CA LEU A 233 1.40 -13.62 13.45
C LEU A 233 2.11 -12.34 13.01
N ASN A 234 2.27 -12.17 11.67
CA ASN A 234 2.83 -10.95 11.11
C ASN A 234 1.96 -10.42 9.97
N GLY A 235 1.87 -9.10 9.86
CA GLY A 235 1.11 -8.38 8.85
C GLY A 235 1.90 -8.00 7.59
N ALA A 236 3.17 -8.37 7.48
CA ALA A 236 3.96 -8.08 6.29
C ALA A 236 3.44 -8.83 5.04
N PHE A 237 2.74 -9.95 5.23
CA PHE A 237 1.90 -10.62 4.25
C PHE A 237 0.47 -10.71 4.76
N LEU A 238 -0.48 -10.17 4.00
CA LEU A 238 -1.92 -10.33 4.23
C LEU A 238 -2.60 -10.64 2.89
N SER A 239 -3.52 -11.59 2.90
CA SER A 239 -4.38 -11.86 1.75
C SER A 239 -5.82 -11.99 2.23
N PHE A 240 -6.72 -11.09 1.80
CA PHE A 240 -8.10 -11.08 2.26
C PHE A 240 -9.06 -10.66 1.14
N LYS A 241 -10.28 -11.16 1.22
CA LYS A 241 -11.40 -10.60 0.44
C LYS A 241 -11.79 -9.23 0.99
N ALA A 242 -12.22 -8.33 0.12
CA ALA A 242 -12.71 -7.01 0.53
C ALA A 242 -13.84 -7.13 1.56
N LYS A 243 -13.89 -6.21 2.52
CA LYS A 243 -14.89 -6.15 3.60
C LYS A 243 -14.92 -7.38 4.51
N HIS A 244 -13.81 -8.12 4.58
CA HIS A 244 -13.72 -9.28 5.45
C HIS A 244 -13.85 -8.87 6.93
N LYS A 245 -14.68 -9.59 7.69
CA LYS A 245 -14.99 -9.26 9.09
C LYS A 245 -13.77 -9.28 10.00
N PHE A 246 -12.81 -10.17 9.75
CA PHE A 246 -11.56 -10.21 10.50
C PHE A 246 -10.78 -8.89 10.37
N MET A 247 -10.66 -8.32 9.17
CA MET A 247 -9.99 -7.02 8.95
C MET A 247 -10.76 -5.86 9.60
N GLU A 248 -12.08 -5.92 9.64
CA GLU A 248 -12.90 -4.95 10.38
C GLU A 248 -12.61 -5.00 11.89
N LEU A 249 -12.51 -6.20 12.47
CA LEU A 249 -12.14 -6.38 13.87
C LEU A 249 -10.71 -5.91 14.15
N CYS A 250 -9.78 -6.09 13.20
CA CYS A 250 -8.42 -5.53 13.31
C CYS A 250 -8.45 -4.00 13.37
N MET A 251 -9.26 -3.31 12.56
CA MET A 251 -9.41 -1.86 12.63
C MET A 251 -10.02 -1.40 13.97
N GLN A 252 -11.00 -2.14 14.49
CA GLN A 252 -11.61 -1.83 15.78
C GLN A 252 -10.61 -1.99 16.93
N ASP A 253 -9.88 -3.11 16.93
CA ASP A 253 -8.83 -3.37 17.92
C ASP A 253 -7.70 -2.35 17.84
N PHE A 254 -7.30 -1.93 16.63
CA PHE A 254 -6.30 -0.91 16.40
C PHE A 254 -6.61 0.39 17.16
N VAL A 255 -7.86 0.84 17.12
CA VAL A 255 -8.28 2.08 17.80
C VAL A 255 -8.51 1.87 19.30
N GLN A 256 -9.13 0.75 19.68
CA GLN A 256 -9.51 0.48 21.07
C GLN A 256 -8.32 0.18 21.98
N ASN A 257 -7.33 -0.54 21.44
CA ASN A 257 -6.13 -0.98 22.17
C ASN A 257 -4.87 -0.27 21.65
N TYR A 258 -4.99 0.99 21.23
CA TYR A 258 -3.89 1.72 20.61
C TYR A 258 -2.72 1.96 21.57
N ASN A 259 -1.51 1.60 21.12
CA ASN A 259 -0.26 1.94 21.79
C ASN A 259 0.88 2.10 20.77
N GLY A 260 1.10 3.30 20.26
CA GLY A 260 2.17 3.62 19.30
C GLY A 260 3.57 3.72 19.91
N TRP A 261 3.70 3.57 21.24
CA TRP A 261 4.99 3.60 21.95
C TRP A 261 5.65 2.23 22.04
N VAL A 262 4.90 1.15 21.81
CA VAL A 262 5.41 -0.23 21.85
C VAL A 262 5.59 -0.74 20.43
N TRP A 263 6.80 -1.20 20.11
CA TRP A 263 7.11 -1.82 18.84
C TRP A 263 6.24 -3.07 18.61
N GLY A 264 5.67 -3.18 17.40
CA GLY A 264 4.88 -4.36 17.00
C GLY A 264 3.46 -4.42 17.57
N HIS A 265 3.11 -3.52 18.51
CA HIS A 265 1.81 -3.56 19.19
C HIS A 265 0.61 -3.39 18.24
N GLN A 266 0.74 -2.53 17.24
CA GLN A 266 -0.32 -2.24 16.26
C GLN A 266 -0.24 -3.13 14.99
N GLY A 267 0.79 -3.94 14.88
CA GLY A 267 1.03 -4.90 13.79
C GLY A 267 0.93 -6.35 14.27
N PRO A 268 2.06 -7.04 14.48
CA PRO A 268 2.09 -8.46 14.87
C PRO A 268 1.25 -8.80 16.09
N GLU A 269 1.37 -8.03 17.18
CA GLU A 269 0.61 -8.28 18.41
C GLU A 269 -0.90 -8.08 18.19
N LEU A 270 -1.31 -7.05 17.45
CA LEU A 270 -2.71 -6.80 17.11
C LEU A 270 -3.31 -8.00 16.36
N LEU A 271 -2.65 -8.42 15.27
CA LEU A 271 -3.12 -9.54 14.45
C LEU A 271 -3.21 -10.83 15.27
N THR A 272 -2.22 -11.06 16.13
CA THR A 272 -2.15 -12.20 17.03
C THR A 272 -3.32 -12.21 18.02
N ARG A 273 -3.56 -11.11 18.76
CA ARG A 273 -4.65 -11.05 19.73
C ARG A 273 -6.03 -11.10 19.09
N VAL A 274 -6.21 -10.47 17.91
CA VAL A 274 -7.48 -10.54 17.18
C VAL A 274 -7.73 -11.96 16.65
N PHE A 275 -6.71 -12.66 16.13
CA PHE A 275 -6.85 -14.03 15.66
C PHE A 275 -7.16 -15.01 16.79
N LYS A 276 -6.47 -14.88 17.94
CA LYS A 276 -6.77 -15.68 19.15
C LYS A 276 -8.22 -15.49 19.59
N LYS A 277 -8.68 -14.25 19.64
CA LYS A 277 -10.08 -13.93 19.98
C LYS A 277 -11.06 -14.46 18.93
N TRP A 278 -10.73 -14.31 17.63
CA TRP A 278 -11.54 -14.80 16.51
C TRP A 278 -11.76 -16.30 16.59
N CYS A 279 -10.70 -17.05 16.90
CA CYS A 279 -10.70 -18.51 16.95
C CYS A 279 -10.96 -19.10 18.33
N SER A 280 -11.01 -18.27 19.38
CA SER A 280 -11.10 -18.73 20.79
C SER A 280 -9.92 -19.64 21.17
N LEU A 281 -8.69 -19.19 20.89
CA LEU A 281 -7.44 -19.93 21.09
C LEU A 281 -6.52 -19.25 22.11
N GLU A 282 -5.77 -20.05 22.84
CA GLU A 282 -4.66 -19.60 23.69
C GLU A 282 -3.34 -19.56 22.91
N THR A 283 -3.12 -20.52 22.01
CA THR A 283 -1.93 -20.65 21.18
C THR A 283 -2.28 -20.68 19.70
N ILE A 284 -1.34 -20.20 18.87
CA ILE A 284 -1.49 -20.18 17.40
C ILE A 284 -0.57 -21.23 16.81
N GLU A 285 -1.17 -22.08 16.00
CA GLU A 285 -0.50 -23.06 15.14
C GLU A 285 -0.98 -22.86 13.70
N SER A 286 -0.32 -23.53 12.75
CA SER A 286 -0.77 -23.53 11.36
C SER A 286 -2.15 -24.19 11.24
N MET A 287 -3.17 -23.36 11.02
CA MET A 287 -4.55 -23.80 10.99
C MET A 287 -5.45 -22.86 10.21
N SER A 288 -6.62 -23.35 9.87
CA SER A 288 -7.72 -22.51 9.35
C SER A 288 -8.88 -22.50 10.34
N CYS A 289 -9.38 -21.30 10.64
CA CYS A 289 -10.42 -21.09 11.64
C CYS A 289 -11.42 -20.03 11.12
N LYS A 290 -12.70 -20.39 11.10
CA LYS A 290 -13.78 -19.50 10.66
C LYS A 290 -13.46 -18.77 9.34
N GLY A 291 -12.82 -19.50 8.40
CA GLY A 291 -12.47 -18.98 7.07
C GLY A 291 -11.24 -18.06 7.03
N VAL A 292 -10.44 -17.97 8.11
CA VAL A 292 -9.13 -17.29 8.14
C VAL A 292 -8.04 -18.32 8.44
N SER A 293 -6.96 -18.30 7.66
CA SER A 293 -5.85 -19.26 7.78
C SER A 293 -4.60 -18.59 8.35
N ALA A 294 -4.07 -19.14 9.44
CA ALA A 294 -2.72 -18.90 9.89
C ALA A 294 -1.78 -19.87 9.17
N LEU A 295 -0.97 -19.35 8.24
CA LEU A 295 -0.07 -20.15 7.43
C LEU A 295 1.16 -20.55 8.23
N ALA A 296 1.64 -21.80 8.00
CA ALA A 296 2.91 -22.23 8.54
C ALA A 296 4.05 -21.28 8.13
N ARG A 297 5.03 -21.11 9.02
CA ARG A 297 6.12 -20.16 8.85
C ARG A 297 6.86 -20.33 7.52
N GLU A 298 7.08 -21.57 7.09
CA GLU A 298 7.80 -21.94 5.87
C GLU A 298 7.17 -21.35 4.60
N VAL A 299 5.88 -20.99 4.67
CA VAL A 299 5.14 -20.51 3.49
C VAL A 299 5.59 -19.10 3.09
N VAL A 300 5.76 -18.19 4.06
CA VAL A 300 6.08 -16.77 3.79
C VAL A 300 7.20 -16.19 4.66
N TYR A 301 7.58 -16.86 5.75
CA TYR A 301 8.68 -16.47 6.67
C TYR A 301 9.67 -17.62 6.90
N PRO A 302 10.24 -18.24 5.85
CA PRO A 302 11.06 -19.45 6.00
C PRO A 302 12.33 -19.23 6.81
N ILE A 303 12.87 -18.00 6.81
CA ILE A 303 13.98 -17.58 7.67
C ILE A 303 13.38 -16.78 8.83
N PRO A 304 13.49 -17.25 10.10
CA PRO A 304 13.03 -16.48 11.26
C PRO A 304 13.78 -15.16 11.40
N TRP A 305 13.13 -14.14 11.98
CA TRP A 305 13.78 -12.84 12.16
C TRP A 305 15.04 -12.92 13.04
N GLN A 306 15.12 -13.85 13.98
CA GLN A 306 16.32 -14.09 14.79
C GLN A 306 17.52 -14.55 13.95
N ASN A 307 17.23 -15.25 12.86
CA ASN A 307 18.22 -15.87 11.96
C ASN A 307 18.41 -15.04 10.67
N TRP A 308 18.00 -13.79 10.61
CA TRP A 308 18.07 -12.96 9.40
C TRP A 308 19.45 -12.94 8.72
N LYS A 309 20.54 -13.19 9.46
CA LYS A 309 21.91 -13.24 8.93
C LYS A 309 22.11 -14.39 7.94
N GLU A 310 21.35 -15.48 8.04
CA GLU A 310 21.39 -16.60 7.10
C GLU A 310 21.10 -16.16 5.65
N LEU A 311 20.39 -15.04 5.47
CA LEU A 311 20.16 -14.45 4.14
C LEU A 311 21.46 -14.06 3.42
N PHE A 312 22.52 -13.74 4.15
CA PHE A 312 23.82 -13.31 3.64
C PHE A 312 24.86 -14.44 3.62
N GLU A 313 24.50 -15.63 4.08
CA GLU A 313 25.36 -16.81 4.06
C GLU A 313 25.23 -17.56 2.75
N ALA A 314 26.34 -18.21 2.34
CA ALA A 314 26.38 -19.04 1.14
C ALA A 314 25.54 -20.31 1.34
N VAL A 315 24.68 -20.62 0.37
CA VAL A 315 23.86 -21.84 0.38
C VAL A 315 24.09 -22.67 -0.88
N SER A 316 24.11 -24.01 -0.71
CA SER A 316 24.15 -24.92 -1.84
C SER A 316 22.83 -24.94 -2.61
N ALA A 317 22.89 -25.32 -3.89
CA ALA A 317 21.70 -25.45 -4.73
C ALA A 317 20.66 -26.42 -4.15
N SER A 318 21.10 -27.53 -3.53
CA SER A 318 20.21 -28.50 -2.89
C SER A 318 19.49 -27.90 -1.67
N LYS A 319 20.20 -27.17 -0.81
CA LYS A 319 19.61 -26.49 0.36
C LYS A 319 18.64 -25.40 -0.09
N LEU A 320 18.99 -24.66 -1.13
CA LEU A 320 18.10 -23.65 -1.73
C LEU A 320 16.79 -24.30 -2.24
N GLN A 321 16.89 -25.38 -2.99
CA GLN A 321 15.71 -26.10 -3.51
C GLN A 321 14.83 -26.64 -2.37
N GLU A 322 15.41 -27.17 -1.31
CA GLU A 322 14.69 -27.64 -0.15
C GLU A 322 13.92 -26.49 0.55
N LEU A 323 14.60 -25.35 0.80
CA LEU A 323 14.00 -24.15 1.38
C LEU A 323 12.82 -23.66 0.53
N LEU A 324 12.99 -23.61 -0.79
CA LEU A 324 11.99 -23.05 -1.70
C LEU A 324 10.83 -24.00 -2.03
N LYS A 325 10.91 -25.26 -1.64
CA LYS A 325 9.92 -26.29 -2.01
C LYS A 325 8.50 -25.89 -1.63
N ASN A 326 8.28 -25.47 -0.38
CA ASN A 326 6.97 -25.10 0.17
C ASN A 326 6.81 -23.58 0.36
N THR A 327 7.82 -22.80 0.02
CA THR A 327 7.85 -21.35 0.21
C THR A 327 7.21 -20.64 -0.98
N TYR A 328 6.38 -19.67 -0.70
CA TYR A 328 5.73 -18.79 -1.68
C TYR A 328 6.38 -17.42 -1.74
N ALA A 329 6.90 -16.93 -0.62
CA ALA A 329 7.64 -15.67 -0.54
C ALA A 329 8.64 -15.72 0.61
N VAL A 330 9.69 -14.91 0.54
CA VAL A 330 10.73 -14.80 1.57
C VAL A 330 10.76 -13.36 2.08
N HIS A 331 10.53 -13.16 3.36
CA HIS A 331 10.68 -11.88 4.03
C HIS A 331 12.14 -11.63 4.38
N ILE A 332 12.67 -10.46 4.05
CA ILE A 332 14.10 -10.15 4.15
C ILE A 332 14.46 -9.43 5.46
N TRP A 333 13.45 -9.10 6.28
CA TRP A 333 13.64 -8.44 7.58
C TRP A 333 14.46 -7.14 7.45
N ASN A 334 14.12 -6.28 6.51
CA ASN A 334 14.87 -5.08 6.15
C ASN A 334 15.20 -4.20 7.36
N LYS A 335 14.34 -4.15 8.36
CA LYS A 335 14.62 -3.42 9.61
C LYS A 335 15.91 -3.89 10.30
N LEU A 336 16.28 -5.15 10.17
CA LEU A 336 17.48 -5.76 10.73
C LEU A 336 18.63 -5.86 9.71
N SER A 337 18.28 -6.12 8.45
CA SER A 337 19.24 -6.50 7.40
C SER A 337 19.79 -5.32 6.58
N HIS A 338 19.15 -4.14 6.58
CA HIS A 338 19.44 -3.01 5.70
C HIS A 338 20.88 -2.48 5.76
N GLY A 339 21.58 -2.66 6.89
CA GLY A 339 22.99 -2.24 7.06
C GLY A 339 24.01 -3.27 6.57
N THR A 340 23.58 -4.45 6.14
CA THR A 340 24.49 -5.52 5.73
C THR A 340 24.79 -5.46 4.25
N LYS A 341 26.09 -5.40 3.91
CA LYS A 341 26.54 -5.39 2.52
C LYS A 341 26.30 -6.78 1.90
N LEU A 342 25.61 -6.81 0.76
CA LEU A 342 25.46 -7.99 -0.08
C LEU A 342 26.50 -7.94 -1.21
N GLU A 343 27.39 -8.93 -1.26
CA GLU A 343 28.34 -9.08 -2.37
C GLU A 343 27.65 -9.72 -3.58
N ILE A 344 27.88 -9.16 -4.78
CA ILE A 344 27.32 -9.64 -6.04
C ILE A 344 28.41 -9.66 -7.12
N PRO A 345 28.57 -10.80 -7.84
CA PRO A 345 27.88 -12.09 -7.63
C PRO A 345 28.38 -12.83 -6.39
N SER A 346 27.52 -13.56 -5.72
CA SER A 346 27.91 -14.45 -4.62
C SER A 346 26.96 -15.64 -4.48
N GLN A 347 27.35 -16.62 -3.66
CA GLN A 347 26.51 -17.77 -3.31
C GLN A 347 25.60 -17.50 -2.09
N ALA A 348 25.56 -16.27 -1.59
CA ALA A 348 24.65 -15.89 -0.52
C ALA A 348 23.19 -16.18 -0.91
N LEU A 349 22.39 -16.66 0.05
CA LEU A 349 20.98 -16.96 -0.20
C LEU A 349 20.25 -15.78 -0.86
N LEU A 350 20.43 -14.58 -0.32
CA LEU A 350 19.79 -13.37 -0.84
C LEU A 350 20.24 -13.05 -2.27
N ALA A 351 21.53 -13.22 -2.61
CA ALA A 351 22.02 -12.99 -3.97
C ALA A 351 21.41 -13.97 -4.98
N GLN A 352 21.24 -15.23 -4.58
CA GLN A 352 20.59 -16.24 -5.42
C GLN A 352 19.10 -15.94 -5.60
N LEU A 353 18.41 -15.49 -4.55
CA LEU A 353 17.00 -15.06 -4.65
C LEU A 353 16.85 -13.86 -5.60
N TYR A 354 17.71 -12.84 -5.50
CA TYR A 354 17.72 -11.72 -6.45
C TYR A 354 17.90 -12.19 -7.88
N SER A 355 18.92 -13.03 -8.12
CA SER A 355 19.22 -13.53 -9.45
C SER A 355 18.07 -14.31 -10.09
N GLN A 356 17.33 -15.08 -9.29
CA GLN A 356 16.29 -15.98 -9.77
C GLN A 356 14.93 -15.30 -9.91
N PHE A 357 14.56 -14.44 -8.97
CA PHE A 357 13.17 -13.91 -8.88
C PHE A 357 13.03 -12.43 -9.26
N CYS A 358 14.13 -11.68 -9.27
CA CYS A 358 14.15 -10.29 -9.74
C CYS A 358 15.41 -10.00 -10.60
N PRO A 359 15.54 -10.70 -11.74
CA PRO A 359 16.75 -10.63 -12.58
C PRO A 359 17.03 -9.24 -13.14
N ALA A 360 16.01 -8.39 -13.36
CA ALA A 360 16.22 -7.03 -13.84
C ALA A 360 16.87 -6.15 -12.76
N THR A 361 16.39 -6.20 -11.53
CA THR A 361 17.00 -5.54 -10.38
C THR A 361 18.43 -6.08 -10.13
N TYR A 362 18.62 -7.40 -10.22
CA TYR A 362 19.92 -8.02 -10.04
C TYR A 362 20.95 -7.57 -11.11
N ALA A 363 20.53 -7.46 -12.38
CA ALA A 363 21.36 -6.95 -13.46
C ALA A 363 21.82 -5.51 -13.18
N LYS A 364 20.93 -4.65 -12.69
CA LYS A 364 21.26 -3.28 -12.27
C LYS A 364 22.27 -3.27 -11.11
N MET A 365 22.08 -4.12 -10.09
CA MET A 365 23.04 -4.26 -8.99
C MET A 365 24.42 -4.66 -9.47
N LYS A 366 24.52 -5.61 -10.42
CA LYS A 366 25.81 -6.01 -11.03
C LYS A 366 26.47 -4.85 -11.75
N GLN A 367 25.73 -4.15 -12.60
CA GLN A 367 26.24 -2.99 -13.34
C GLN A 367 26.84 -1.94 -12.41
N ASP A 368 26.15 -1.64 -11.30
CA ASP A 368 26.60 -0.63 -10.33
C ASP A 368 27.84 -1.10 -9.56
N SER A 369 27.92 -2.39 -9.22
CA SER A 369 29.10 -2.97 -8.55
C SER A 369 30.36 -2.96 -9.44
N GLU A 370 30.20 -3.25 -10.74
CA GLU A 370 31.29 -3.22 -11.73
C GLU A 370 31.75 -1.78 -12.03
N GLY A 371 30.80 -0.81 -12.04
CA GLY A 371 31.11 0.61 -12.20
C GLY A 371 31.99 1.15 -11.06
N LEU A 372 31.66 0.78 -9.83
CA LEU A 372 32.45 1.18 -8.64
C LEU A 372 33.87 0.60 -8.66
N SER A 373 34.07 -0.63 -9.14
CA SER A 373 35.40 -1.25 -9.23
C SER A 373 36.30 -0.62 -10.30
N ARG A 374 35.72 -0.05 -11.38
CA ARG A 374 36.48 0.65 -12.43
C ARG A 374 36.99 2.04 -12.03
N HIS A 375 36.35 2.68 -11.05
CA HIS A 375 36.75 3.99 -10.54
C HIS A 375 37.69 3.91 -9.30
N ALA A 376 37.95 2.70 -8.80
CA ALA A 376 38.82 2.46 -7.65
C ALA A 376 40.26 2.02 -8.05
N VAL A 377 40.57 2.01 -9.33
CA VAL A 377 41.91 1.80 -9.93
C VAL A 377 42.30 3.11 -10.61
#